data_1fb2120ff26f374212fc56dc02060e39
#
_entry.id   1fb2120ff26f374212fc56dc02060e39
#
_cell.length_a   1.000
_cell.length_b   1.000
_cell.length_c   1.000
_cell.angle_alpha   90.00
_cell.angle_beta   90.00
_cell.angle_gamma   90.00
#
_symmetry.space_group_name_H-M   'P 1'
#
loop_
_entity.id
_entity.type
_entity.pdbx_description
1 polymer ?
#
loop_
_entity_poly.entity_id
_entity_poly.type
_entity_poly.pdbx_seq_one_letter_code
_entity_poly.pdbx_strand_id
1 'polypeptide(L)'
;MPTSYLPKEKKGLSSTAILAIVLGFVAVLVGVVIVLFVTREPVAAPLALETPIAETPTPQPTPTPTPEPTPTPVEPIPTPAPTVILPQIVSGAIPLATDTDQDGLSDREEQIFLTSASVPDTDQDGFLDGVELRNQYDPATPRALIEVSPQVKIARNETLGYQVIIPVSWVSTRNTSDGKEFVINPDQGSESFRVTVYDNLDRLSVTEWYQRQQPGANLTQFINFQNEAGWSGIQTQDHTLLIASFDDGGPGSRAFIFVFHYDHGQETSLRFMAVWDLMVNSLSVASIQSNQQSQP
;
A
#
# COMPACT_ATOMS: atom_id res chain seq x y z
N MET A 1 60.60 -18.66 10.63
CA MET A 1 59.67 -18.97 9.50
C MET A 1 58.31 -19.31 10.10
N PRO A 2 57.28 -18.53 9.90
CA PRO A 2 55.94 -18.88 10.37
C PRO A 2 55.25 -19.70 9.28
N THR A 3 54.69 -20.84 9.68
CA THR A 3 53.90 -21.75 8.86
C THR A 3 52.55 -21.12 8.52
N SER A 4 52.26 -21.00 7.22
CA SER A 4 50.99 -20.51 6.66
C SER A 4 49.84 -21.48 6.99
N TYR A 5 48.83 -20.94 7.66
CA TYR A 5 47.55 -21.63 7.94
C TYR A 5 46.67 -21.51 6.69
N LEU A 6 46.47 -22.58 5.96
CA LEU A 6 45.51 -22.66 4.88
C LEU A 6 44.12 -23.00 5.45
N PRO A 7 43.04 -22.25 5.15
CA PRO A 7 41.70 -22.59 5.58
C PRO A 7 41.19 -23.87 4.87
N LYS A 8 40.61 -24.81 5.63
CA LYS A 8 39.95 -26.03 5.11
C LYS A 8 38.72 -25.62 4.28
N GLU A 9 38.74 -26.00 3.00
CA GLU A 9 37.55 -25.91 2.14
C GLU A 9 36.39 -26.70 2.77
N LYS A 10 35.25 -26.02 2.96
CA LYS A 10 33.96 -26.69 3.30
C LYS A 10 33.44 -27.37 2.03
N LYS A 11 33.46 -28.71 1.97
CA LYS A 11 32.78 -29.47 0.91
C LYS A 11 31.29 -29.19 0.97
N GLY A 12 30.76 -28.49 -0.03
CA GLY A 12 29.31 -28.36 -0.24
C GLY A 12 28.66 -29.71 -0.56
N LEU A 13 27.38 -29.84 -0.25
CA LEU A 13 26.62 -31.05 -0.63
C LEU A 13 26.65 -31.23 -2.15
N SER A 14 26.76 -32.49 -2.60
CA SER A 14 26.70 -32.80 -4.02
C SER A 14 25.31 -32.52 -4.60
N SER A 15 25.24 -32.16 -5.87
CA SER A 15 23.99 -31.88 -6.56
C SER A 15 22.97 -33.03 -6.45
N THR A 16 23.43 -34.26 -6.40
CA THR A 16 22.61 -35.46 -6.14
C THR A 16 22.02 -35.51 -4.73
N ALA A 17 22.76 -35.04 -3.72
CA ALA A 17 22.26 -34.97 -2.35
C ALA A 17 21.20 -33.89 -2.18
N ILE A 18 21.37 -32.73 -2.84
CA ILE A 18 20.38 -31.65 -2.85
C ILE A 18 19.09 -32.10 -3.55
N LEU A 19 19.19 -32.79 -4.69
CA LEU A 19 18.04 -33.31 -5.43
C LEU A 19 17.26 -34.35 -4.58
N ALA A 20 17.94 -35.22 -3.85
CA ALA A 20 17.30 -36.21 -2.99
C ALA A 20 16.54 -35.56 -1.82
N ILE A 21 17.06 -34.50 -1.22
CA ILE A 21 16.39 -33.73 -0.16
C ILE A 21 15.13 -33.04 -0.69
N VAL A 22 15.22 -32.41 -1.88
CA VAL A 22 14.07 -31.73 -2.51
C VAL A 22 12.96 -32.73 -2.85
N LEU A 23 13.29 -33.88 -3.43
CA LEU A 23 12.31 -34.93 -3.75
C LEU A 23 11.66 -35.51 -2.49
N GLY A 24 12.41 -35.68 -1.41
CA GLY A 24 11.87 -36.11 -0.12
C GLY A 24 10.86 -35.12 0.46
N PHE A 25 11.15 -33.81 0.38
CA PHE A 25 10.23 -32.76 0.84
C PHE A 25 8.93 -32.70 0.02
N VAL A 26 9.03 -32.86 -1.31
CA VAL A 26 7.86 -32.89 -2.19
C VAL A 26 6.96 -34.11 -1.89
N ALA A 27 7.56 -35.28 -1.65
CA ALA A 27 6.80 -36.50 -1.31
C ALA A 27 6.03 -36.35 0.02
N VAL A 28 6.63 -35.71 1.04
CA VAL A 28 5.98 -35.44 2.32
C VAL A 28 4.83 -34.45 2.16
N LEU A 29 5.02 -33.37 1.38
CA LEU A 29 3.96 -32.39 1.09
C LEU A 29 2.77 -33.02 0.39
N VAL A 30 3.00 -33.87 -0.62
CA VAL A 30 1.94 -34.57 -1.34
C VAL A 30 1.20 -35.55 -0.40
N GLY A 31 1.91 -36.24 0.47
CA GLY A 31 1.32 -37.12 1.48
C GLY A 31 0.39 -36.39 2.44
N VAL A 32 0.81 -35.23 2.95
CA VAL A 32 0.00 -34.38 3.85
C VAL A 32 -1.28 -33.88 3.16
N VAL A 33 -1.18 -33.46 1.89
CA VAL A 33 -2.36 -33.01 1.13
C VAL A 33 -3.36 -34.14 0.91
N ILE A 34 -2.90 -35.35 0.60
CA ILE A 34 -3.78 -36.53 0.43
C ILE A 34 -4.50 -36.88 1.75
N VAL A 35 -3.80 -36.86 2.88
CA VAL A 35 -4.42 -37.14 4.20
C VAL A 35 -5.49 -36.11 4.53
N LEU A 36 -5.26 -34.81 4.24
CA LEU A 36 -6.24 -33.74 4.49
C LEU A 36 -7.48 -33.84 3.58
N PHE A 37 -7.34 -34.41 2.39
CA PHE A 37 -8.49 -34.62 1.47
C PHE A 37 -9.32 -35.86 1.85
N VAL A 38 -8.70 -36.93 2.33
CA VAL A 38 -9.39 -38.19 2.64
C VAL A 38 -10.13 -38.17 3.99
N THR A 39 -9.73 -37.27 4.93
CA THR A 39 -10.35 -37.16 6.26
C THR A 39 -11.58 -36.23 6.33
N ARG A 40 -12.04 -35.67 5.20
CA ARG A 40 -13.27 -34.89 5.17
C ARG A 40 -14.49 -35.84 5.06
N GLU A 41 -15.08 -36.18 6.18
CA GLU A 41 -16.39 -36.82 6.19
C GLU A 41 -17.47 -35.84 5.70
N PRO A 42 -18.42 -36.29 4.85
CA PRO A 42 -19.54 -35.47 4.47
C PRO A 42 -20.50 -35.28 5.66
N VAL A 43 -20.76 -34.03 6.05
CA VAL A 43 -21.78 -33.68 7.04
C VAL A 43 -23.15 -34.06 6.49
N ALA A 44 -23.79 -35.05 7.06
CA ALA A 44 -25.14 -35.45 6.74
C ALA A 44 -26.15 -34.38 7.22
N ALA A 45 -27.06 -33.96 6.34
CA ALA A 45 -28.14 -33.04 6.66
C ALA A 45 -29.13 -33.70 7.63
N PRO A 46 -29.70 -33.00 8.63
CA PRO A 46 -30.69 -33.56 9.53
C PRO A 46 -32.02 -33.82 8.81
N LEU A 47 -32.51 -35.04 8.93
CA LEU A 47 -33.84 -35.45 8.50
C LEU A 47 -34.90 -34.70 9.32
N ALA A 48 -35.81 -34.01 8.63
CA ALA A 48 -36.97 -33.39 9.22
C ALA A 48 -37.95 -34.47 9.71
N LEU A 49 -38.28 -34.41 11.00
CA LEU A 49 -39.25 -35.27 11.65
C LEU A 49 -40.67 -34.73 11.34
N GLU A 50 -41.47 -35.45 10.55
CA GLU A 50 -42.87 -35.12 10.31
C GLU A 50 -43.68 -35.38 11.57
N THR A 51 -44.34 -34.35 12.10
CA THR A 51 -45.35 -34.45 13.15
C THR A 51 -46.76 -34.63 12.56
N PRO A 52 -47.61 -35.54 13.06
CA PRO A 52 -48.96 -35.73 12.49
C PRO A 52 -49.87 -34.57 12.80
N ILE A 53 -50.64 -34.15 11.76
CA ILE A 53 -51.58 -33.07 11.79
C ILE A 53 -52.85 -33.54 12.49
N ALA A 54 -53.23 -32.88 13.60
CA ALA A 54 -54.54 -33.03 14.23
C ALA A 54 -55.59 -32.19 13.46
N GLU A 55 -56.66 -32.78 13.04
CA GLU A 55 -57.79 -32.13 12.40
C GLU A 55 -58.51 -31.15 13.34
N THR A 56 -58.49 -29.85 12.98
CA THR A 56 -59.23 -28.83 13.71
C THR A 56 -60.54 -28.50 12.97
N PRO A 57 -61.67 -28.29 13.66
CA PRO A 57 -62.98 -28.07 13.03
C PRO A 57 -63.05 -26.76 12.27
N THR A 58 -63.69 -26.79 11.13
CA THR A 58 -63.91 -25.71 10.20
C THR A 58 -64.59 -24.49 10.87
N PRO A 59 -63.97 -23.32 10.91
CA PRO A 59 -64.65 -22.12 11.37
C PRO A 59 -65.53 -21.52 10.28
N GLN A 60 -66.70 -21.00 10.70
CA GLN A 60 -67.70 -20.26 9.91
C GLN A 60 -67.07 -19.00 9.27
N PRO A 61 -67.37 -18.61 8.04
CA PRO A 61 -66.75 -17.46 7.37
C PRO A 61 -67.12 -16.16 8.06
N THR A 62 -66.13 -15.49 8.56
CA THR A 62 -66.16 -14.11 9.04
C THR A 62 -66.16 -13.16 7.83
N PRO A 63 -66.88 -12.04 7.81
CA PRO A 63 -66.88 -11.11 6.68
C PRO A 63 -65.46 -10.56 6.50
N THR A 64 -64.95 -10.65 5.26
CA THR A 64 -63.65 -10.17 4.84
C THR A 64 -63.59 -8.64 5.01
N PRO A 65 -62.66 -8.09 5.80
CA PRO A 65 -62.45 -6.65 5.83
C PRO A 65 -61.90 -6.20 4.46
N THR A 66 -62.41 -5.08 4.00
CA THR A 66 -61.93 -4.39 2.79
C THR A 66 -60.44 -4.11 2.94
N PRO A 67 -59.59 -4.47 1.97
CA PRO A 67 -58.15 -4.22 2.07
C PRO A 67 -57.91 -2.71 2.12
N GLU A 68 -57.27 -2.28 3.20
CA GLU A 68 -56.69 -0.96 3.34
C GLU A 68 -55.59 -0.78 2.27
N PRO A 69 -55.49 0.38 1.58
CA PRO A 69 -54.52 0.55 0.53
C PRO A 69 -53.11 0.38 1.12
N THR A 70 -52.39 -0.62 0.64
CA THR A 70 -50.98 -0.87 1.00
C THR A 70 -50.19 0.39 0.69
N PRO A 71 -49.44 0.96 1.68
CA PRO A 71 -48.59 2.12 1.40
C PRO A 71 -47.56 1.74 0.33
N THR A 72 -47.51 2.54 -0.73
CA THR A 72 -46.52 2.39 -1.79
C THR A 72 -45.12 2.44 -1.15
N PRO A 73 -44.24 1.47 -1.44
CA PRO A 73 -42.86 1.55 -0.94
C PRO A 73 -42.23 2.86 -1.40
N VAL A 74 -41.84 3.71 -0.45
CA VAL A 74 -41.04 4.90 -0.74
C VAL A 74 -39.69 4.39 -1.15
N GLU A 75 -39.29 4.62 -2.40
CA GLU A 75 -37.90 4.34 -2.81
C GLU A 75 -36.93 5.08 -1.88
N PRO A 76 -35.88 4.39 -1.37
CA PRO A 76 -34.94 5.06 -0.52
C PRO A 76 -34.29 6.21 -1.31
N ILE A 77 -34.36 7.41 -0.76
CA ILE A 77 -33.65 8.58 -1.31
C ILE A 77 -32.17 8.20 -1.40
N PRO A 78 -31.52 8.28 -2.57
CA PRO A 78 -30.13 7.93 -2.69
C PRO A 78 -29.31 8.79 -1.74
N THR A 79 -28.63 8.15 -0.81
CA THR A 79 -27.66 8.82 0.07
C THR A 79 -26.61 9.48 -0.82
N PRO A 80 -26.38 10.81 -0.68
CA PRO A 80 -25.34 11.45 -1.49
C PRO A 80 -23.99 10.74 -1.25
N ALA A 81 -23.32 10.42 -2.34
CA ALA A 81 -21.99 9.84 -2.28
C ALA A 81 -21.06 10.76 -1.46
N PRO A 82 -20.16 10.23 -0.63
CA PRO A 82 -19.22 11.05 0.13
C PRO A 82 -18.44 11.94 -0.84
N THR A 83 -18.49 13.24 -0.60
CA THR A 83 -17.73 14.20 -1.41
C THR A 83 -16.25 14.00 -1.13
N VAL A 84 -15.49 13.60 -2.15
CA VAL A 84 -14.05 13.48 -2.09
C VAL A 84 -13.45 14.89 -2.14
N ILE A 85 -12.73 15.28 -1.11
CA ILE A 85 -11.99 16.53 -1.07
C ILE A 85 -10.56 16.23 -1.51
N LEU A 86 -10.26 16.54 -2.77
CA LEU A 86 -8.90 16.43 -3.30
C LEU A 86 -8.09 17.68 -2.97
N PRO A 87 -6.77 17.53 -2.75
CA PRO A 87 -5.87 18.67 -2.63
C PRO A 87 -6.01 19.59 -3.83
N GLN A 88 -5.96 20.91 -3.58
CA GLN A 88 -5.97 21.90 -4.66
C GLN A 88 -4.59 21.92 -5.31
N ILE A 89 -4.55 21.74 -6.63
CA ILE A 89 -3.32 21.92 -7.38
C ILE A 89 -3.06 23.42 -7.46
N VAL A 90 -1.99 23.85 -6.79
CA VAL A 90 -1.58 25.26 -6.80
C VAL A 90 -0.93 25.57 -8.14
N SER A 91 -1.51 26.51 -8.87
CA SER A 91 -0.90 26.98 -10.14
C SER A 91 0.30 27.88 -9.83
N GLY A 92 1.50 27.33 -9.89
CA GLY A 92 2.76 28.02 -9.71
C GLY A 92 3.82 27.01 -9.26
N ALA A 93 4.95 26.95 -9.94
CA ALA A 93 6.04 26.08 -9.55
C ALA A 93 6.61 26.58 -8.22
N ILE A 94 6.49 25.78 -7.17
CA ILE A 94 7.19 26.00 -5.91
C ILE A 94 8.65 25.63 -6.16
N PRO A 95 9.62 26.51 -5.86
CA PRO A 95 11.02 26.19 -6.10
C PRO A 95 11.47 25.04 -5.19
N LEU A 96 12.44 24.27 -5.66
CA LEU A 96 13.14 23.32 -4.84
C LEU A 96 14.01 24.04 -3.81
N ALA A 97 14.26 23.41 -2.67
CA ALA A 97 15.23 23.90 -1.69
C ALA A 97 16.65 23.87 -2.27
N THR A 98 17.60 24.48 -1.53
CA THR A 98 19.02 24.49 -1.91
C THR A 98 19.57 23.07 -1.96
N ASP A 99 20.25 22.78 -3.04
CA ASP A 99 21.04 21.59 -3.32
C ASP A 99 22.42 22.13 -3.76
N THR A 100 23.38 22.14 -2.85
CA THR A 100 24.64 22.89 -3.04
C THR A 100 25.58 22.24 -4.05
N ASP A 101 25.64 20.92 -4.10
CA ASP A 101 26.52 20.16 -5.01
C ASP A 101 25.78 19.55 -6.21
N GLN A 102 24.45 19.75 -6.28
CA GLN A 102 23.59 19.41 -7.42
C GLN A 102 23.50 17.90 -7.70
N ASP A 103 23.44 17.10 -6.67
CA ASP A 103 23.33 15.65 -6.77
C ASP A 103 21.89 15.13 -6.74
N GLY A 104 20.93 16.01 -6.41
CA GLY A 104 19.49 15.70 -6.32
C GLY A 104 18.98 15.47 -4.91
N LEU A 105 19.82 15.61 -3.86
CA LEU A 105 19.42 15.81 -2.48
C LEU A 105 19.48 17.29 -2.13
N SER A 106 18.51 17.79 -1.40
CA SER A 106 18.62 19.13 -0.80
C SER A 106 19.59 19.09 0.39
N ASP A 107 20.26 20.21 0.70
CA ASP A 107 21.11 20.34 1.89
C ASP A 107 20.40 19.89 3.18
N ARG A 108 19.08 19.94 3.19
CA ARG A 108 18.25 19.48 4.32
C ARG A 108 18.09 17.96 4.36
N GLU A 109 17.92 17.33 3.21
CA GLU A 109 17.85 15.86 3.11
C GLU A 109 19.17 15.21 3.44
N GLU A 110 20.28 15.81 3.03
CA GLU A 110 21.61 15.34 3.36
C GLU A 110 21.89 15.31 4.88
N GLN A 111 21.39 16.30 5.62
CA GLN A 111 21.45 16.26 7.09
C GLN A 111 20.71 15.05 7.67
N ILE A 112 19.63 14.59 7.00
CA ILE A 112 18.85 13.42 7.42
C ILE A 112 19.62 12.13 7.13
N PHE A 113 20.20 12.04 5.92
CA PHE A 113 20.89 10.82 5.46
C PHE A 113 22.36 10.78 5.84
N LEU A 114 22.89 11.84 6.50
CA LEU A 114 24.28 11.98 6.93
C LEU A 114 25.26 11.99 5.76
N THR A 115 24.83 12.55 4.63
CA THR A 115 25.67 12.83 3.46
C THR A 115 26.27 14.24 3.54
N SER A 116 27.10 14.61 2.57
CA SER A 116 27.83 15.86 2.57
C SER A 116 27.30 16.83 1.51
N ALA A 117 26.66 17.92 1.90
CA ALA A 117 26.11 18.97 1.03
C ALA A 117 27.13 19.67 0.08
N SER A 118 28.33 19.16 -0.06
CA SER A 118 29.35 19.68 -0.94
C SER A 118 30.09 18.59 -1.71
N VAL A 119 29.64 17.32 -1.58
CA VAL A 119 30.26 16.15 -2.22
C VAL A 119 29.16 15.29 -2.81
N PRO A 120 28.91 15.35 -4.12
CA PRO A 120 27.77 14.71 -4.77
C PRO A 120 27.69 13.18 -4.67
N ASP A 121 28.77 12.51 -4.27
CA ASP A 121 28.93 11.06 -4.06
C ASP A 121 29.68 10.91 -2.75
N THR A 122 28.93 10.87 -1.63
CA THR A 122 29.48 10.94 -0.28
C THR A 122 30.31 9.69 0.07
N ASP A 123 29.84 8.51 -0.33
CA ASP A 123 30.50 7.23 -0.02
C ASP A 123 31.50 6.75 -1.09
N GLN A 124 31.58 7.47 -2.22
CA GLN A 124 32.51 7.29 -3.34
C GLN A 124 32.38 5.94 -4.06
N ASP A 125 31.16 5.44 -4.18
CA ASP A 125 30.91 4.18 -4.88
C ASP A 125 30.59 4.37 -6.38
N GLY A 126 30.48 5.64 -6.84
CA GLY A 126 30.31 6.04 -8.24
C GLY A 126 28.88 6.43 -8.61
N PHE A 127 27.97 6.47 -7.64
CA PHE A 127 26.62 6.99 -7.80
C PHE A 127 26.45 8.29 -7.02
N LEU A 128 25.53 9.16 -7.47
CA LEU A 128 25.19 10.39 -6.76
C LEU A 128 24.24 10.08 -5.61
N ASP A 129 24.37 10.73 -4.47
CA ASP A 129 23.58 10.48 -3.27
C ASP A 129 22.07 10.57 -3.54
N GLY A 130 21.61 11.59 -4.30
CA GLY A 130 20.20 11.73 -4.68
C GLY A 130 19.70 10.66 -5.66
N VAL A 131 20.58 10.11 -6.50
CA VAL A 131 20.25 8.99 -7.39
C VAL A 131 20.10 7.71 -6.58
N GLU A 132 20.98 7.46 -5.61
CA GLU A 132 20.92 6.30 -4.74
C GLU A 132 19.62 6.28 -3.93
N LEU A 133 19.31 7.39 -3.24
CA LEU A 133 18.10 7.48 -2.42
C LEU A 133 16.84 7.20 -3.24
N ARG A 134 16.74 7.79 -4.44
CA ARG A 134 15.61 7.59 -5.36
C ARG A 134 15.47 6.13 -5.81
N ASN A 135 16.59 5.42 -5.94
CA ASN A 135 16.64 4.00 -6.29
C ASN A 135 16.68 3.07 -5.08
N GLN A 136 16.35 3.58 -3.90
CA GLN A 136 16.26 2.82 -2.64
C GLN A 136 17.62 2.23 -2.17
N TYR A 137 18.72 2.96 -2.42
CA TYR A 137 20.02 2.69 -1.84
C TYR A 137 20.34 3.72 -0.74
N ASP A 138 21.25 3.33 0.17
CA ASP A 138 21.73 4.20 1.26
C ASP A 138 22.88 5.07 0.74
N PRO A 139 22.71 6.39 0.61
CA PRO A 139 23.71 7.25 -0.01
C PRO A 139 24.98 7.47 0.85
N ALA A 140 24.97 7.02 2.10
CA ALA A 140 26.14 7.10 3.00
C ALA A 140 26.88 5.77 3.15
N THR A 141 26.44 4.69 2.47
CA THR A 141 27.01 3.34 2.63
C THR A 141 27.06 2.62 1.29
N PRO A 142 28.26 2.35 0.75
CA PRO A 142 28.44 1.83 -0.60
C PRO A 142 27.58 0.59 -0.89
N ARG A 143 26.70 0.70 -1.89
CA ARG A 143 25.84 -0.38 -2.40
C ARG A 143 24.88 -1.00 -1.37
N ALA A 144 24.64 -0.34 -0.25
CA ALA A 144 23.68 -0.80 0.73
C ALA A 144 22.25 -0.45 0.29
N LEU A 145 21.31 -1.35 0.52
CA LEU A 145 19.88 -1.01 0.32
C LEU A 145 19.43 -0.07 1.45
N ILE A 146 18.58 0.89 1.12
CA ILE A 146 18.07 1.87 2.08
C ILE A 146 17.32 1.22 3.26
N GLU A 147 16.70 0.06 3.06
CA GLU A 147 15.95 -0.66 4.11
C GLU A 147 16.81 -1.08 5.31
N VAL A 148 18.12 -1.21 5.12
CA VAL A 148 19.04 -1.56 6.22
C VAL A 148 19.71 -0.33 6.83
N SER A 149 19.47 0.87 6.28
CA SER A 149 20.00 2.12 6.79
C SER A 149 19.41 2.47 8.17
N PRO A 150 20.22 2.90 9.14
CA PRO A 150 19.73 3.40 10.42
C PRO A 150 18.99 4.75 10.30
N GLN A 151 19.08 5.41 9.15
CA GLN A 151 18.44 6.71 8.91
C GLN A 151 16.97 6.60 8.53
N VAL A 152 16.46 5.40 8.24
CA VAL A 152 15.08 5.18 7.84
C VAL A 152 14.35 4.17 8.72
N LYS A 153 13.03 4.18 8.57
CA LYS A 153 12.12 3.17 9.14
C LYS A 153 10.96 2.92 8.20
N ILE A 154 10.30 1.77 8.35
CA ILE A 154 9.07 1.46 7.64
C ILE A 154 7.89 2.05 8.41
N ALA A 155 7.18 2.97 7.77
CA ALA A 155 5.88 3.47 8.23
C ALA A 155 4.78 2.61 7.62
N ARG A 156 4.03 1.89 8.47
CA ARG A 156 3.02 0.93 8.05
C ARG A 156 1.62 1.37 8.44
N ASN A 157 0.71 1.28 7.48
CA ASN A 157 -0.72 1.35 7.74
C ASN A 157 -1.27 -0.07 7.95
N GLU A 158 -1.37 -0.49 9.21
CA GLU A 158 -1.82 -1.84 9.56
C GLU A 158 -3.27 -2.13 9.18
N THR A 159 -4.10 -1.09 9.00
CA THR A 159 -5.52 -1.25 8.65
C THR A 159 -5.71 -1.62 7.17
N LEU A 160 -4.96 -0.98 6.29
CA LEU A 160 -5.04 -1.18 4.83
C LEU A 160 -3.89 -2.02 4.27
N GLY A 161 -2.89 -2.34 5.09
CA GLY A 161 -1.79 -3.24 4.74
C GLY A 161 -0.74 -2.65 3.82
N TYR A 162 -0.66 -1.33 3.65
CA TYR A 162 0.41 -0.71 2.88
C TYR A 162 1.49 -0.11 3.76
N GLN A 163 2.66 0.08 3.17
CA GLN A 163 3.82 0.64 3.87
C GLN A 163 4.67 1.49 2.94
N VAL A 164 5.42 2.42 3.53
CA VAL A 164 6.40 3.29 2.87
C VAL A 164 7.65 3.42 3.74
N ILE A 165 8.80 3.68 3.12
CA ILE A 165 10.04 4.01 3.83
C ILE A 165 10.07 5.51 4.10
N ILE A 166 10.36 5.89 5.35
CA ILE A 166 10.47 7.28 5.78
C ILE A 166 11.71 7.49 6.65
N PRO A 167 12.22 8.71 6.80
CA PRO A 167 13.26 9.02 7.76
C PRO A 167 12.90 8.59 9.19
N VAL A 168 13.88 8.09 9.94
CA VAL A 168 13.67 7.55 11.30
C VAL A 168 13.15 8.61 12.28
N SER A 169 13.54 9.90 12.10
CA SER A 169 13.10 11.01 12.93
C SER A 169 11.66 11.45 12.67
N TRP A 170 11.09 11.13 11.52
CA TRP A 170 9.74 11.56 11.14
C TRP A 170 8.66 10.77 11.88
N VAL A 171 7.50 11.40 12.07
CA VAL A 171 6.37 10.79 12.78
C VAL A 171 5.24 10.50 11.80
N SER A 172 4.72 9.27 11.84
CA SER A 172 3.55 8.88 11.07
C SER A 172 2.34 8.66 11.97
N THR A 173 1.17 9.17 11.55
CA THR A 173 -0.09 9.06 12.30
C THR A 173 -1.24 8.65 11.39
N ARG A 174 -2.19 7.89 11.94
CA ARG A 174 -3.48 7.61 11.29
C ARG A 174 -4.49 8.62 11.80
N ASN A 175 -5.09 9.39 10.91
CA ASN A 175 -6.04 10.44 11.30
C ASN A 175 -7.49 9.96 11.31
N THR A 176 -7.79 8.80 10.70
CA THR A 176 -9.13 8.23 10.64
C THR A 176 -9.16 6.83 11.25
N SER A 177 -10.30 6.45 11.85
CA SER A 177 -10.46 5.13 12.47
C SER A 177 -10.46 3.98 11.45
N ASP A 178 -10.83 4.25 10.21
CA ASP A 178 -10.80 3.29 9.09
C ASP A 178 -9.41 3.19 8.42
N GLY A 179 -8.44 3.98 8.88
CA GLY A 179 -7.07 4.00 8.36
C GLY A 179 -6.92 4.61 6.97
N LYS A 180 -7.97 5.21 6.41
CA LYS A 180 -7.93 5.77 5.05
C LYS A 180 -7.13 7.06 4.93
N GLU A 181 -6.80 7.70 6.02
CA GLU A 181 -5.91 8.86 6.04
C GLU A 181 -4.70 8.58 6.93
N PHE A 182 -3.52 8.69 6.31
CA PHE A 182 -2.23 8.49 6.93
C PHE A 182 -1.36 9.71 6.68
N VAL A 183 -0.89 10.35 7.75
CA VAL A 183 -0.09 11.57 7.67
C VAL A 183 1.29 11.32 8.23
N ILE A 184 2.30 11.77 7.50
CA ILE A 184 3.71 11.69 7.83
C ILE A 184 4.22 13.11 7.98
N ASN A 185 4.80 13.43 9.13
CA ASN A 185 5.30 14.76 9.46
C ASN A 185 6.81 14.68 9.64
N PRO A 186 7.57 15.56 8.97
CA PRO A 186 8.96 15.80 9.29
C PRO A 186 9.14 16.21 10.77
N ASP A 187 10.34 16.02 11.28
CA ASP A 187 10.72 16.40 12.63
C ASP A 187 10.78 17.92 12.83
N GLN A 188 10.90 18.67 11.73
CA GLN A 188 10.97 20.13 11.73
C GLN A 188 10.26 20.72 10.51
N GLY A 189 9.65 21.89 10.69
CA GLY A 189 8.95 22.63 9.65
C GLY A 189 7.44 22.49 9.72
N SER A 190 6.77 23.04 8.70
CA SER A 190 5.30 23.02 8.57
C SER A 190 4.81 22.06 7.49
N GLU A 191 5.72 21.32 6.87
CA GLU A 191 5.43 20.38 5.82
C GLU A 191 4.77 19.11 6.33
N SER A 192 3.98 18.49 5.48
CA SER A 192 3.42 17.16 5.74
C SER A 192 3.20 16.37 4.47
N PHE A 193 3.25 15.06 4.59
CA PHE A 193 2.94 14.11 3.52
C PHE A 193 1.68 13.36 3.91
N ARG A 194 0.68 13.40 3.05
CA ARG A 194 -0.61 12.77 3.31
C ARG A 194 -0.88 11.69 2.29
N VAL A 195 -1.29 10.52 2.77
CA VAL A 195 -1.80 9.44 1.95
C VAL A 195 -3.27 9.27 2.29
N THR A 196 -4.14 9.49 1.31
CA THR A 196 -5.58 9.24 1.45
C THR A 196 -5.98 8.13 0.50
N VAL A 197 -6.75 7.16 1.01
CA VAL A 197 -7.15 5.97 0.25
C VAL A 197 -8.65 5.98 0.03
N TYR A 198 -9.07 5.80 -1.22
CA TYR A 198 -10.46 5.74 -1.63
C TYR A 198 -10.79 4.37 -2.22
N ASP A 199 -11.98 3.85 -1.91
CA ASP A 199 -12.47 2.64 -2.56
C ASP A 199 -12.73 2.93 -4.04
N ASN A 200 -12.30 2.03 -4.91
CA ASN A 200 -12.52 2.07 -6.35
C ASN A 200 -13.41 0.90 -6.77
N LEU A 201 -14.65 0.88 -6.27
CA LEU A 201 -15.59 -0.22 -6.49
C LEU A 201 -15.92 -0.43 -7.97
N ASP A 202 -15.93 0.65 -8.76
CA ASP A 202 -16.20 0.63 -10.19
C ASP A 202 -14.94 0.27 -11.01
N ARG A 203 -13.80 0.04 -10.38
CA ARG A 203 -12.50 -0.26 -11.01
C ARG A 203 -12.14 0.71 -12.14
N LEU A 204 -12.39 2.00 -11.90
CA LEU A 204 -12.04 3.06 -12.83
C LEU A 204 -10.52 3.16 -12.97
N SER A 205 -10.06 3.54 -14.14
CA SER A 205 -8.69 4.04 -14.28
C SER A 205 -8.49 5.30 -13.42
N VAL A 206 -7.25 5.59 -13.05
CA VAL A 206 -6.93 6.78 -12.25
C VAL A 206 -7.45 8.06 -12.90
N THR A 207 -7.33 8.17 -14.22
CA THR A 207 -7.79 9.31 -15.01
C THR A 207 -9.31 9.46 -14.96
N GLU A 208 -10.06 8.36 -15.16
CA GLU A 208 -11.54 8.37 -15.09
C GLU A 208 -12.01 8.70 -13.69
N TRP A 209 -11.36 8.10 -12.66
CA TRP A 209 -11.66 8.38 -11.27
C TRP A 209 -11.45 9.87 -10.95
N TYR A 210 -10.29 10.43 -11.33
CA TYR A 210 -9.98 11.84 -11.09
C TYR A 210 -10.96 12.77 -11.79
N GLN A 211 -11.30 12.51 -13.06
CA GLN A 211 -12.29 13.30 -13.81
C GLN A 211 -13.69 13.21 -13.19
N ARG A 212 -14.05 12.07 -12.59
CA ARG A 212 -15.31 11.94 -11.86
C ARG A 212 -15.34 12.81 -10.60
N GLN A 213 -14.21 12.90 -9.88
CA GLN A 213 -14.10 13.75 -8.68
C GLN A 213 -13.98 15.23 -9.01
N GLN A 214 -13.36 15.55 -10.14
CA GLN A 214 -13.10 16.91 -10.61
C GLN A 214 -13.56 17.06 -12.07
N PRO A 215 -14.88 17.22 -12.32
CA PRO A 215 -15.41 17.39 -13.67
C PRO A 215 -14.80 18.63 -14.36
N GLY A 216 -14.24 18.42 -15.54
CA GLY A 216 -13.59 19.49 -16.30
C GLY A 216 -12.15 19.80 -15.91
N ALA A 217 -11.53 18.98 -15.04
CA ALA A 217 -10.13 19.12 -14.69
C ALA A 217 -9.21 19.03 -15.93
N ASN A 218 -8.20 19.88 -15.96
CA ASN A 218 -7.18 19.84 -17.00
C ASN A 218 -6.13 18.77 -16.67
N LEU A 219 -6.09 17.71 -17.46
CA LEU A 219 -5.16 16.60 -17.27
C LEU A 219 -3.75 16.89 -17.82
N THR A 220 -3.54 17.97 -18.57
CA THR A 220 -2.20 18.26 -19.15
C THR A 220 -1.14 18.63 -18.12
N GLN A 221 -1.57 18.93 -16.89
CA GLN A 221 -0.68 19.20 -15.76
C GLN A 221 -0.12 17.94 -15.11
N PHE A 222 -0.61 16.77 -15.50
CA PHE A 222 -0.14 15.49 -14.99
C PHE A 222 0.79 14.80 -15.99
N ILE A 223 1.74 14.06 -15.45
CA ILE A 223 2.57 13.08 -16.14
C ILE A 223 2.21 11.66 -15.66
N ASN A 224 2.49 10.68 -16.49
CA ASN A 224 2.30 9.29 -16.09
C ASN A 224 3.32 8.90 -15.01
N PHE A 225 2.87 8.14 -14.04
CA PHE A 225 3.67 7.58 -12.97
C PHE A 225 3.64 6.04 -13.04
N GLN A 226 4.78 5.43 -12.80
CA GLN A 226 4.92 4.00 -12.56
C GLN A 226 6.16 3.77 -11.69
N ASN A 227 6.03 2.90 -10.67
CA ASN A 227 7.16 2.49 -9.85
C ASN A 227 7.54 1.01 -10.09
N GLU A 228 8.65 0.57 -9.51
CA GLU A 228 9.15 -0.80 -9.65
C GLU A 228 8.22 -1.86 -9.02
N ALA A 229 7.44 -1.49 -8.02
CA ALA A 229 6.43 -2.37 -7.42
C ALA A 229 5.17 -2.56 -8.29
N GLY A 230 5.13 -1.95 -9.49
CA GLY A 230 4.04 -2.08 -10.46
C GLY A 230 2.86 -1.15 -10.22
N TRP A 231 2.97 -0.17 -9.31
CA TRP A 231 1.97 0.86 -9.16
C TRP A 231 1.97 1.78 -10.36
N SER A 232 0.80 2.14 -10.84
CA SER A 232 0.63 3.06 -11.96
C SER A 232 -0.37 4.16 -11.61
N GLY A 233 -0.17 5.34 -12.19
CA GLY A 233 -1.01 6.48 -11.89
C GLY A 233 -0.66 7.73 -12.69
N ILE A 234 -1.05 8.87 -12.14
CA ILE A 234 -0.73 10.20 -12.65
C ILE A 234 -0.13 11.06 -11.53
N GLN A 235 0.82 11.89 -11.86
CA GLN A 235 1.52 12.75 -10.93
C GLN A 235 1.60 14.17 -11.49
N THR A 236 1.50 15.20 -10.64
CA THR A 236 1.73 16.58 -11.07
C THR A 236 3.19 16.80 -11.46
N GLN A 237 3.43 17.76 -12.36
CA GLN A 237 4.79 18.05 -12.84
C GLN A 237 5.74 18.59 -11.75
N ASP A 238 5.19 19.18 -10.70
CA ASP A 238 5.93 19.61 -9.50
C ASP A 238 6.11 18.52 -8.45
N HIS A 239 5.63 17.29 -8.74
CA HIS A 239 5.73 16.11 -7.89
C HIS A 239 5.05 16.26 -6.51
N THR A 240 4.13 17.22 -6.32
CA THR A 240 3.46 17.43 -5.03
C THR A 240 2.20 16.60 -4.86
N LEU A 241 1.63 16.07 -5.95
CA LEU A 241 0.44 15.23 -5.93
C LEU A 241 0.63 14.01 -6.83
N LEU A 242 0.47 12.84 -6.24
CA LEU A 242 0.42 11.56 -6.96
C LEU A 242 -0.93 10.89 -6.71
N ILE A 243 -1.57 10.41 -7.76
CA ILE A 243 -2.78 9.58 -7.70
C ILE A 243 -2.45 8.26 -8.37
N ALA A 244 -2.48 7.18 -7.61
CA ALA A 244 -2.13 5.85 -8.08
C ALA A 244 -3.25 4.85 -7.78
N SER A 245 -3.40 3.84 -8.63
CA SER A 245 -4.33 2.74 -8.43
C SER A 245 -3.62 1.49 -7.93
N PHE A 246 -4.31 0.77 -7.08
CA PHE A 246 -3.92 -0.58 -6.67
C PHE A 246 -5.12 -1.52 -6.81
N ASP A 247 -4.89 -2.68 -7.43
CA ASP A 247 -5.86 -3.77 -7.56
C ASP A 247 -5.13 -5.09 -7.30
N ASP A 248 -5.56 -5.85 -6.31
CA ASP A 248 -4.96 -7.14 -5.94
C ASP A 248 -5.34 -8.30 -6.89
N GLY A 249 -6.15 -8.01 -7.92
CA GLY A 249 -6.30 -8.82 -9.15
C GLY A 249 -7.10 -10.12 -9.06
N GLY A 250 -7.73 -10.46 -7.93
CA GLY A 250 -8.47 -11.70 -7.73
C GLY A 250 -10.00 -11.57 -7.76
N PRO A 251 -10.77 -12.65 -7.89
CA PRO A 251 -12.21 -12.62 -7.64
C PRO A 251 -12.49 -12.21 -6.19
N GLY A 252 -13.23 -11.12 -6.00
CA GLY A 252 -13.46 -10.50 -4.70
C GLY A 252 -12.33 -9.58 -4.23
N SER A 253 -11.35 -9.31 -5.10
CA SER A 253 -10.27 -8.36 -4.87
C SER A 253 -10.78 -6.94 -4.61
N ARG A 254 -10.04 -6.21 -3.80
CA ARG A 254 -10.31 -4.79 -3.54
C ARG A 254 -9.48 -3.94 -4.50
N ALA A 255 -10.14 -2.94 -5.08
CA ALA A 255 -9.48 -1.91 -5.85
C ALA A 255 -9.52 -0.59 -5.08
N PHE A 256 -8.39 0.08 -5.01
CA PHE A 256 -8.24 1.34 -4.30
C PHE A 256 -7.59 2.40 -5.19
N ILE A 257 -7.91 3.66 -4.89
CA ILE A 257 -7.16 4.81 -5.37
C ILE A 257 -6.42 5.41 -4.17
N PHE A 258 -5.12 5.56 -4.32
CA PHE A 258 -4.24 6.23 -3.37
C PHE A 258 -3.95 7.63 -3.88
N VAL A 259 -4.18 8.61 -3.02
CA VAL A 259 -3.83 10.01 -3.26
C VAL A 259 -2.72 10.37 -2.29
N PHE A 260 -1.53 10.61 -2.83
CA PHE A 260 -0.39 11.11 -2.08
C PHE A 260 -0.28 12.61 -2.32
N HIS A 261 -0.16 13.37 -1.27
CA HIS A 261 -0.03 14.82 -1.32
C HIS A 261 1.12 15.28 -0.43
N TYR A 262 2.04 16.03 -1.03
CA TYR A 262 3.06 16.78 -0.33
C TYR A 262 2.54 18.20 -0.06
N ASP A 263 2.18 18.47 1.17
CA ASP A 263 1.77 19.79 1.63
C ASP A 263 3.02 20.50 2.18
N HIS A 264 3.45 21.54 1.48
CA HIS A 264 4.62 22.32 1.88
C HIS A 264 4.33 23.29 3.04
N GLY A 265 3.08 23.38 3.51
CA GLY A 265 2.69 24.23 4.64
C GLY A 265 2.95 25.71 4.37
N GLN A 266 3.81 26.31 5.18
CA GLN A 266 4.22 27.72 5.04
C GLN A 266 5.63 27.87 4.42
N GLU A 267 6.23 26.77 3.99
CA GLU A 267 7.56 26.80 3.38
C GLU A 267 7.51 27.43 1.99
N THR A 268 8.56 28.13 1.62
CA THR A 268 8.68 28.80 0.32
C THR A 268 9.35 27.96 -0.74
N SER A 269 9.81 26.76 -0.37
CA SER A 269 10.47 25.79 -1.24
C SER A 269 10.14 24.36 -0.80
N LEU A 270 10.21 23.41 -1.74
CA LEU A 270 10.06 21.99 -1.46
C LEU A 270 11.39 21.44 -0.96
N ARG A 271 11.44 21.01 0.31
CA ARG A 271 12.68 20.61 0.99
C ARG A 271 12.96 19.12 0.96
N PHE A 272 11.98 18.30 0.62
CA PHE A 272 12.03 16.85 0.79
C PHE A 272 11.59 16.10 -0.48
N MET A 273 12.13 16.52 -1.64
CA MET A 273 11.74 15.91 -2.91
C MET A 273 12.33 14.53 -3.12
N ALA A 274 13.57 14.31 -2.69
CA ALA A 274 14.19 13.00 -2.77
C ALA A 274 13.54 12.01 -1.78
N VAL A 275 13.14 12.49 -0.59
CA VAL A 275 12.33 11.69 0.35
C VAL A 275 10.93 11.41 -0.19
N TRP A 276 10.31 12.36 -0.90
CA TRP A 276 9.07 12.09 -1.61
C TRP A 276 9.22 10.95 -2.63
N ASP A 277 10.26 11.01 -3.46
CA ASP A 277 10.56 9.97 -4.43
C ASP A 277 10.83 8.62 -3.74
N LEU A 278 11.59 8.62 -2.63
CA LEU A 278 11.80 7.42 -1.81
C LEU A 278 10.46 6.83 -1.32
N MET A 279 9.57 7.66 -0.77
CA MET A 279 8.27 7.20 -0.25
C MET A 279 7.40 6.59 -1.35
N VAL A 280 7.26 7.26 -2.51
CA VAL A 280 6.40 6.75 -3.59
C VAL A 280 7.00 5.53 -4.29
N ASN A 281 8.33 5.43 -4.39
CA ASN A 281 9.01 4.28 -4.97
C ASN A 281 9.03 3.07 -4.02
N SER A 282 9.10 3.29 -2.71
CA SER A 282 9.05 2.22 -1.70
C SER A 282 7.63 1.77 -1.32
N LEU A 283 6.60 2.44 -1.87
CA LEU A 283 5.22 2.07 -1.60
C LEU A 283 4.97 0.62 -1.98
N SER A 284 4.57 -0.16 -1.00
CA SER A 284 4.21 -1.55 -1.19
C SER A 284 2.97 -1.90 -0.36
N VAL A 285 2.19 -2.86 -0.85
CA VAL A 285 1.07 -3.44 -0.09
C VAL A 285 1.51 -4.82 0.35
N ALA A 286 1.55 -5.03 1.66
CA ALA A 286 1.68 -6.37 2.18
C ALA A 286 0.47 -7.17 1.66
N SER A 287 0.70 -8.26 0.94
CA SER A 287 -0.37 -9.17 0.58
C SER A 287 -1.13 -9.49 1.86
N ILE A 288 -2.38 -9.06 1.95
CA ILE A 288 -3.26 -9.38 3.08
C ILE A 288 -3.47 -10.88 2.98
N GLN A 289 -2.56 -11.65 3.55
CA GLN A 289 -2.86 -13.04 3.85
C GLN A 289 -4.06 -12.98 4.78
N SER A 290 -5.19 -13.41 4.24
CA SER A 290 -6.43 -13.57 4.96
C SER A 290 -6.12 -14.32 6.26
N ASN A 291 -6.04 -13.62 7.36
CA ASN A 291 -6.01 -14.16 8.70
C ASN A 291 -7.44 -14.65 9.04
N GLN A 292 -7.94 -15.57 8.20
CA GLN A 292 -9.03 -16.47 8.55
C GLN A 292 -8.41 -17.76 9.09
N GLN A 293 -7.74 -17.65 10.23
CA GLN A 293 -7.52 -18.83 11.06
C GLN A 293 -7.64 -18.46 12.52
N SER A 294 -8.64 -19.13 13.12
CA SER A 294 -8.82 -19.39 14.54
C SER A 294 -9.43 -18.27 15.39
N GLN A 295 -10.75 -18.32 15.48
CA GLN A 295 -11.32 -18.27 16.84
C GLN A 295 -11.81 -19.68 17.22
N PRO A 296 -11.53 -20.11 18.44
CA PRO A 296 -11.86 -21.44 18.98
C PRO A 296 -13.35 -21.66 19.19
#